data_dc6f14e5940b166f2a819c9973dc558d
#
_entry.id   dc6f14e5940b166f2a819c9973dc558d
#
_cell.length_a   1.000
_cell.length_b   1.000
_cell.length_c   1.000
_cell.angle_alpha   90.00
_cell.angle_beta   90.00
_cell.angle_gamma   90.00
#
_symmetry.space_group_name_H-M   'P 1'
#
loop_
_entity.id
_entity.type
_entity.pdbx_description
1 polymer ?
#
loop_
_entity_poly.entity_id
_entity_poly.type
_entity_poly.pdbx_seq_one_letter_code
_entity_poly.pdbx_strand_id
1 'polypeptide(L)'
;MAKYIILDTETTGTGDNDRVIQLGYIVLGVNPIEVHNEFNTTDESISFGAMEVHGITPDLLEGKPACVETSAYKRLLELNTPENYLIIHNAPFDIKMLEKEGFSTQMKVIDTLRVAKHILPDEEAHRLQYFRYKMDLYKEEKKEADALGIVVKAHDAIGDVLVLKLFLSKLKVAVQAAYPSENPVEKMVDLTNTPILVKTFRFGKHKGKDLADVAQEDAGYLRWMLSSMDNLDEDLRYSINHVLGM
;
A
#
# COMPACT_ATOMS: atom_id res chain seq x y z
N MET A 1 -9.75 4.50 -22.44
CA MET A 1 -10.09 3.57 -21.35
C MET A 1 -9.16 3.85 -20.19
N ALA A 2 -9.67 3.76 -18.96
CA ALA A 2 -8.86 3.90 -17.75
C ALA A 2 -7.77 2.83 -17.66
N LYS A 3 -6.60 3.22 -17.17
CA LYS A 3 -5.47 2.32 -16.92
C LYS A 3 -5.35 2.06 -15.42
N TYR A 4 -4.80 0.91 -15.07
CA TYR A 4 -4.61 0.50 -13.68
C TYR A 4 -3.13 0.27 -13.46
N ILE A 5 -2.51 1.09 -12.64
CA ILE A 5 -1.09 1.07 -12.33
C ILE A 5 -0.93 0.41 -10.96
N ILE A 6 -0.44 -0.83 -10.95
CA ILE A 6 -0.16 -1.58 -9.73
C ILE A 6 1.31 -1.35 -9.41
N LEU A 7 1.61 -0.70 -8.29
CA LEU A 7 2.92 -0.15 -7.99
C LEU A 7 3.40 -0.57 -6.60
N ASP A 8 4.71 -0.70 -6.48
CA ASP A 8 5.45 -0.87 -5.24
C ASP A 8 6.83 -0.20 -5.36
N THR A 9 7.40 0.25 -4.23
CA THR A 9 8.72 0.88 -4.17
C THR A 9 9.60 0.25 -3.12
N GLU A 10 10.91 0.10 -3.43
CA GLU A 10 11.92 -0.12 -2.40
C GLU A 10 12.66 1.18 -2.10
N THR A 11 13.05 1.36 -0.85
CA THR A 11 13.56 2.64 -0.36
C THR A 11 14.80 2.47 0.51
N THR A 12 15.55 3.56 0.75
CA THR A 12 16.71 3.54 1.65
C THR A 12 16.33 3.30 3.12
N GLY A 13 15.06 3.50 3.46
CA GLY A 13 14.48 3.34 4.78
C GLY A 13 13.09 3.96 4.87
N THR A 14 12.60 4.27 6.07
CA THR A 14 11.24 4.76 6.32
C THR A 14 11.17 6.20 6.87
N GLY A 15 12.31 6.85 7.06
CA GLY A 15 12.43 8.20 7.63
C GLY A 15 12.17 9.32 6.62
N ASP A 16 12.28 10.55 7.10
CA ASP A 16 11.96 11.73 6.27
C ASP A 16 13.00 12.00 5.18
N ASN A 17 14.26 11.62 5.38
CA ASN A 17 15.33 11.76 4.37
C ASN A 17 15.40 10.58 3.39
N ASP A 18 14.74 9.46 3.72
CA ASP A 18 14.82 8.25 2.89
C ASP A 18 14.20 8.48 1.51
N ARG A 19 14.75 7.78 0.52
CA ARG A 19 14.48 7.94 -0.91
C ARG A 19 14.12 6.62 -1.57
N VAL A 20 13.43 6.71 -2.70
CA VAL A 20 13.17 5.57 -3.58
C VAL A 20 14.49 5.08 -4.18
N ILE A 21 14.72 3.77 -4.21
CA ILE A 21 15.87 3.11 -4.86
C ILE A 21 15.47 2.04 -5.86
N GLN A 22 14.21 1.61 -5.86
CA GLN A 22 13.62 0.79 -6.90
C GLN A 22 12.17 1.19 -7.11
N LEU A 23 11.75 1.33 -8.37
CA LEU A 23 10.39 1.60 -8.78
C LEU A 23 9.89 0.45 -9.65
N GLY A 24 8.93 -0.32 -9.13
CA GLY A 24 8.29 -1.44 -9.82
C GLY A 24 6.81 -1.19 -10.06
N TYR A 25 6.32 -1.41 -11.28
CA TYR A 25 4.88 -1.37 -11.54
C TYR A 25 4.46 -2.11 -12.80
N ILE A 26 3.19 -2.52 -12.83
CA ILE A 26 2.50 -3.12 -13.97
C ILE A 26 1.36 -2.20 -14.40
N VAL A 27 1.22 -1.94 -15.71
CA VAL A 27 0.11 -1.16 -16.28
C VAL A 27 -0.87 -2.09 -16.97
N LEU A 28 -2.07 -2.20 -16.42
CA LEU A 28 -3.20 -2.91 -17.03
C LEU A 28 -4.10 -1.94 -17.80
N GLY A 29 -4.87 -2.47 -18.75
CA GLY A 29 -5.74 -1.65 -19.62
C GLY A 29 -5.02 -1.12 -20.85
N VAL A 30 -3.82 -1.63 -21.11
CA VAL A 30 -3.01 -1.42 -22.33
C VAL A 30 -2.68 -2.76 -22.98
N ASN A 31 -2.36 -2.76 -24.27
CA ASN A 31 -1.98 -3.97 -24.98
C ASN A 31 -0.75 -3.70 -25.86
N PRO A 32 0.38 -4.37 -25.62
CA PRO A 32 0.61 -5.34 -24.53
C PRO A 32 0.59 -4.70 -23.13
N ILE A 33 0.42 -5.53 -22.08
CA ILE A 33 0.61 -5.10 -20.69
C ILE A 33 2.04 -4.56 -20.54
N GLU A 34 2.18 -3.38 -19.91
CA GLU A 34 3.50 -2.80 -19.64
C GLU A 34 3.99 -3.27 -18.28
N VAL A 35 5.28 -3.61 -18.19
CA VAL A 35 6.00 -3.95 -16.96
C VAL A 35 7.21 -3.04 -16.85
N HIS A 36 7.33 -2.34 -15.75
CA HIS A 36 8.44 -1.46 -15.43
C HIS A 36 9.07 -1.89 -14.11
N ASN A 37 10.39 -2.00 -14.12
CA ASN A 37 11.18 -2.34 -12.94
C ASN A 37 12.58 -1.74 -13.08
N GLU A 38 12.83 -0.64 -12.40
CA GLU A 38 14.11 0.06 -12.51
C GLU A 38 14.69 0.40 -11.14
N PHE A 39 15.99 0.12 -10.99
CA PHE A 39 16.78 0.62 -9.88
C PHE A 39 17.25 2.04 -10.17
N ASN A 40 17.33 2.85 -9.13
CA ASN A 40 17.88 4.19 -9.19
C ASN A 40 18.83 4.47 -8.02
N THR A 41 19.72 5.41 -8.22
CA THR A 41 20.65 5.87 -7.18
C THR A 41 20.09 7.08 -6.44
N THR A 42 20.64 7.32 -5.25
CA THR A 42 20.39 8.50 -4.41
C THR A 42 21.64 8.81 -3.60
N ASP A 43 21.76 10.03 -3.08
CA ASP A 43 22.84 10.43 -2.17
C ASP A 43 22.62 9.90 -0.74
N GLU A 44 21.43 9.40 -0.42
CA GLU A 44 21.10 8.85 0.90
C GLU A 44 21.62 7.39 1.04
N SER A 45 22.17 7.09 2.21
CA SER A 45 22.63 5.75 2.52
C SER A 45 21.48 4.78 2.79
N ILE A 46 21.57 3.56 2.29
CA ILE A 46 20.58 2.52 2.60
C ILE A 46 20.78 2.05 4.05
N SER A 47 19.72 2.09 4.85
CA SER A 47 19.78 1.57 6.23
C SER A 47 19.94 0.04 6.22
N PHE A 48 20.63 -0.51 7.25
CA PHE A 48 20.78 -1.96 7.37
C PHE A 48 19.41 -2.67 7.47
N GLY A 49 18.44 -2.04 8.16
CA GLY A 49 17.08 -2.59 8.25
C GLY A 49 16.36 -2.65 6.89
N ALA A 50 16.57 -1.68 6.02
CA ALA A 50 16.05 -1.71 4.65
C ALA A 50 16.75 -2.82 3.84
N MET A 51 18.08 -2.89 3.89
CA MET A 51 18.87 -3.95 3.23
C MET A 51 18.46 -5.35 3.68
N GLU A 52 18.15 -5.54 4.97
CA GLU A 52 17.66 -6.82 5.51
C GLU A 52 16.32 -7.23 4.87
N VAL A 53 15.46 -6.26 4.55
CA VAL A 53 14.14 -6.50 3.96
C VAL A 53 14.25 -6.81 2.47
N HIS A 54 14.83 -5.91 1.66
CA HIS A 54 14.79 -6.02 0.19
C HIS A 54 16.08 -6.58 -0.44
N GLY A 55 17.20 -6.66 0.32
CA GLY A 55 18.46 -7.20 -0.17
C GLY A 55 19.17 -6.33 -1.21
N ILE A 56 18.75 -5.08 -1.42
CA ILE A 56 19.40 -4.14 -2.32
C ILE A 56 20.59 -3.53 -1.57
N THR A 57 21.79 -3.64 -2.15
CA THR A 57 23.01 -3.08 -1.60
C THR A 57 23.47 -1.87 -2.43
N PRO A 58 24.33 -0.99 -1.87
CA PRO A 58 24.87 0.16 -2.61
C PRO A 58 25.51 -0.22 -3.95
N ASP A 59 26.19 -1.37 -4.00
CA ASP A 59 26.85 -1.86 -5.21
C ASP A 59 25.88 -2.11 -6.37
N LEU A 60 24.62 -2.50 -6.07
CA LEU A 60 23.57 -2.69 -7.08
C LEU A 60 23.09 -1.38 -7.69
N LEU A 61 23.27 -0.28 -6.96
CA LEU A 61 22.81 1.05 -7.37
C LEU A 61 23.93 1.87 -8.05
N GLU A 62 25.18 1.37 -8.01
CA GLU A 62 26.30 2.06 -8.62
C GLU A 62 26.08 2.28 -10.13
N GLY A 63 26.23 3.53 -10.59
CA GLY A 63 26.03 3.91 -11.99
C GLY A 63 24.57 3.92 -12.45
N LYS A 64 23.60 3.72 -11.55
CA LYS A 64 22.18 3.90 -11.91
C LYS A 64 21.82 5.39 -11.99
N PRO A 65 20.81 5.77 -12.80
CA PRO A 65 20.33 7.14 -12.86
C PRO A 65 19.60 7.52 -11.56
N ALA A 66 19.38 8.81 -11.31
CA ALA A 66 18.45 9.27 -10.30
C ALA A 66 17.02 8.83 -10.60
N CYS A 67 16.13 8.71 -9.61
CA CYS A 67 14.75 8.24 -9.78
C CYS A 67 14.03 8.98 -10.91
N VAL A 68 14.09 10.31 -10.91
CA VAL A 68 13.45 11.19 -11.90
C VAL A 68 13.99 11.05 -13.32
N GLU A 69 15.15 10.47 -13.49
CA GLU A 69 15.79 10.25 -14.79
C GLU A 69 15.43 8.89 -15.40
N THR A 70 14.90 7.96 -14.60
CA THR A 70 14.50 6.63 -15.05
C THR A 70 13.38 6.69 -16.09
N SER A 71 13.31 5.69 -16.96
CA SER A 71 12.21 5.57 -17.93
C SER A 71 10.90 5.21 -17.22
N ALA A 72 10.99 4.41 -16.17
CA ALA A 72 9.85 4.06 -15.32
C ALA A 72 9.19 5.30 -14.69
N TYR A 73 9.97 6.19 -14.09
CA TYR A 73 9.44 7.41 -13.48
C TYR A 73 8.80 8.34 -14.53
N LYS A 74 9.47 8.56 -15.67
CA LYS A 74 8.92 9.38 -16.76
C LYS A 74 7.62 8.83 -17.29
N ARG A 75 7.55 7.50 -17.46
CA ARG A 75 6.31 6.84 -17.89
C ARG A 75 5.21 6.95 -16.84
N LEU A 76 5.53 6.86 -15.55
CA LEU A 76 4.58 7.05 -14.47
C LEU A 76 3.97 8.48 -14.49
N LEU A 77 4.79 9.50 -14.79
CA LEU A 77 4.30 10.88 -14.96
C LEU A 77 3.30 10.99 -16.12
N GLU A 78 3.54 10.33 -17.26
CA GLU A 78 2.59 10.31 -18.40
C GLU A 78 1.27 9.63 -18.06
N LEU A 79 1.31 8.64 -17.16
CA LEU A 79 0.13 7.90 -16.71
C LEU A 79 -0.66 8.65 -15.61
N ASN A 80 -0.10 9.71 -15.04
CA ASN A 80 -0.65 10.43 -13.89
C ASN A 80 -1.81 11.35 -14.29
N THR A 81 -2.98 10.76 -14.53
CA THR A 81 -4.21 11.47 -14.91
C THR A 81 -5.41 11.03 -14.05
N PRO A 82 -6.43 11.87 -13.86
CA PRO A 82 -7.58 11.56 -13.01
C PRO A 82 -8.45 10.36 -13.48
N GLU A 83 -8.30 9.95 -14.73
CA GLU A 83 -9.02 8.82 -15.31
C GLU A 83 -8.40 7.47 -14.93
N ASN A 84 -7.14 7.47 -14.49
CA ASN A 84 -6.37 6.28 -14.17
C ASN A 84 -6.44 5.95 -12.67
N TYR A 85 -6.05 4.71 -12.33
CA TYR A 85 -6.02 4.21 -10.96
C TYR A 85 -4.60 3.84 -10.56
N LEU A 86 -4.17 4.32 -9.40
CA LEU A 86 -2.92 3.94 -8.75
C LEU A 86 -3.25 2.95 -7.62
N ILE A 87 -2.72 1.74 -7.71
CA ILE A 87 -3.05 0.61 -6.83
C ILE A 87 -1.81 0.20 -6.08
N ILE A 88 -1.85 0.31 -4.76
CA ILE A 88 -0.72 0.06 -3.87
C ILE A 88 -1.21 -0.69 -2.63
N HIS A 89 -0.33 -1.41 -1.95
CA HIS A 89 -0.62 -2.02 -0.66
C HIS A 89 0.06 -1.23 0.46
N ASN A 90 -0.70 -0.44 1.23
CA ASN A 90 -0.25 0.59 2.16
C ASN A 90 0.19 1.87 1.43
N ALA A 91 -0.68 2.37 0.57
CA ALA A 91 -0.44 3.46 -0.36
C ALA A 91 0.18 4.74 0.25
N PRO A 92 -0.13 5.18 1.50
CA PRO A 92 0.47 6.36 2.08
C PRO A 92 2.00 6.31 2.14
N PHE A 93 2.61 5.12 2.29
CA PHE A 93 4.05 4.97 2.33
C PHE A 93 4.69 5.28 0.97
N ASP A 94 4.27 4.57 -0.08
CA ASP A 94 4.86 4.72 -1.41
C ASP A 94 4.56 6.10 -2.01
N ILE A 95 3.36 6.63 -1.81
CA ILE A 95 3.00 7.98 -2.25
C ILE A 95 3.91 9.01 -1.58
N LYS A 96 4.12 8.94 -0.25
CA LYS A 96 5.03 9.84 0.47
C LYS A 96 6.47 9.75 -0.08
N MET A 97 6.95 8.55 -0.42
CA MET A 97 8.29 8.37 -0.99
C MET A 97 8.38 8.94 -2.41
N LEU A 98 7.37 8.73 -3.23
CA LEU A 98 7.29 9.31 -4.57
C LEU A 98 7.15 10.85 -4.56
N GLU A 99 6.45 11.42 -3.56
CA GLU A 99 6.36 12.88 -3.37
C GLU A 99 7.73 13.51 -3.13
N LYS A 100 8.63 12.82 -2.42
CA LYS A 100 10.02 13.28 -2.23
C LYS A 100 10.81 13.29 -3.55
N GLU A 101 10.41 12.48 -4.51
CA GLU A 101 10.94 12.47 -5.87
C GLU A 101 10.20 13.44 -6.81
N GLY A 102 9.30 14.27 -6.27
CA GLY A 102 8.54 15.28 -7.02
C GLY A 102 7.29 14.75 -7.72
N PHE A 103 6.87 13.52 -7.45
CA PHE A 103 5.62 12.96 -7.98
C PHE A 103 4.45 13.32 -7.08
N SER A 104 3.41 13.95 -7.64
CA SER A 104 2.14 14.19 -6.95
C SER A 104 1.03 13.52 -7.73
N THR A 105 0.41 12.49 -7.15
CA THR A 105 -0.60 11.70 -7.87
C THR A 105 -1.88 12.50 -8.12
N GLN A 106 -2.38 12.43 -9.37
CA GLN A 106 -3.70 12.89 -9.77
C GLN A 106 -4.65 11.70 -9.99
N MET A 107 -4.12 10.47 -9.93
CA MET A 107 -4.89 9.26 -10.14
C MET A 107 -5.81 8.95 -8.96
N LYS A 108 -6.86 8.19 -9.21
CA LYS A 108 -7.68 7.60 -8.16
C LYS A 108 -6.86 6.52 -7.44
N VAL A 109 -6.69 6.66 -6.13
CA VAL A 109 -5.88 5.71 -5.34
C VAL A 109 -6.75 4.57 -4.83
N ILE A 110 -6.23 3.34 -4.96
CA ILE A 110 -6.75 2.14 -4.29
C ILE A 110 -5.66 1.61 -3.36
N ASP A 111 -5.88 1.78 -2.05
CA ASP A 111 -5.04 1.15 -1.03
C ASP A 111 -5.62 -0.23 -0.67
N THR A 112 -5.02 -1.27 -1.20
CA THR A 112 -5.51 -2.64 -0.99
C THR A 112 -5.39 -3.11 0.46
N LEU A 113 -4.51 -2.51 1.28
CA LEU A 113 -4.46 -2.75 2.72
C LEU A 113 -5.72 -2.23 3.42
N ARG A 114 -6.13 -0.98 3.10
CA ARG A 114 -7.36 -0.40 3.67
C ARG A 114 -8.61 -1.16 3.22
N VAL A 115 -8.70 -1.44 1.92
CA VAL A 115 -9.81 -2.24 1.36
C VAL A 115 -9.87 -3.62 2.04
N ALA A 116 -8.74 -4.30 2.22
CA ALA A 116 -8.70 -5.59 2.90
C ALA A 116 -9.17 -5.50 4.36
N LYS A 117 -8.81 -4.46 5.08
CA LYS A 117 -9.29 -4.25 6.46
C LYS A 117 -10.81 -4.06 6.55
N HIS A 118 -11.43 -3.46 5.53
CA HIS A 118 -12.89 -3.34 5.47
C HIS A 118 -13.59 -4.66 5.11
N ILE A 119 -13.03 -5.40 4.15
CA ILE A 119 -13.69 -6.58 3.55
C ILE A 119 -13.37 -7.85 4.31
N LEU A 120 -12.20 -7.93 4.91
CA LEU A 120 -11.65 -9.09 5.62
C LEU A 120 -11.22 -8.70 7.05
N PRO A 121 -12.13 -8.09 7.87
CA PRO A 121 -11.75 -7.46 9.15
C PRO A 121 -11.27 -8.46 10.21
N ASP A 122 -11.61 -9.74 10.05
CA ASP A 122 -11.31 -10.79 11.04
C ASP A 122 -10.01 -11.55 10.73
N GLU A 123 -9.29 -11.16 9.66
CA GLU A 123 -7.98 -11.75 9.37
C GLU A 123 -6.93 -11.31 10.39
N GLU A 124 -6.06 -12.25 10.79
CA GLU A 124 -5.01 -12.02 11.80
C GLU A 124 -4.01 -10.93 11.40
N ALA A 125 -3.78 -10.79 10.09
CA ALA A 125 -2.89 -9.79 9.51
C ALA A 125 -3.38 -9.35 8.13
N HIS A 126 -3.02 -8.12 7.74
CA HIS A 126 -3.39 -7.56 6.45
C HIS A 126 -2.17 -7.23 5.58
N ARG A 127 -1.00 -7.77 5.89
CA ARG A 127 0.21 -7.62 5.06
C ARG A 127 0.06 -8.40 3.76
N LEU A 128 0.62 -7.90 2.67
CA LEU A 128 0.56 -8.53 1.36
C LEU A 128 1.10 -9.98 1.39
N GLN A 129 2.24 -10.19 2.06
CA GLN A 129 2.86 -11.51 2.22
C GLN A 129 1.99 -12.49 3.05
N TYR A 130 1.17 -11.99 3.99
CA TYR A 130 0.18 -12.83 4.67
C TYR A 130 -0.86 -13.36 3.67
N PHE A 131 -1.44 -12.49 2.85
CA PHE A 131 -2.42 -12.89 1.85
C PHE A 131 -1.82 -13.76 0.73
N ARG A 132 -0.54 -13.57 0.39
CA ARG A 132 0.18 -14.44 -0.55
C ARG A 132 0.05 -15.91 -0.18
N TYR A 133 0.22 -16.23 1.11
CA TYR A 133 0.12 -17.59 1.62
C TYR A 133 -1.32 -17.97 1.98
N LYS A 134 -2.07 -17.10 2.65
CA LYS A 134 -3.44 -17.36 3.09
C LYS A 134 -4.40 -17.68 1.94
N MET A 135 -4.20 -17.02 0.80
CA MET A 135 -5.04 -17.20 -0.40
C MET A 135 -4.38 -18.06 -1.49
N ASP A 136 -3.30 -18.76 -1.16
CA ASP A 136 -2.55 -19.62 -2.09
C ASP A 136 -2.03 -18.90 -3.35
N LEU A 137 -1.82 -17.58 -3.32
CA LEU A 137 -1.40 -16.80 -4.48
C LEU A 137 -0.05 -17.27 -5.02
N TYR A 138 0.85 -17.73 -4.15
CA TYR A 138 2.16 -18.25 -4.51
C TYR A 138 2.09 -19.42 -5.54
N LYS A 139 0.94 -20.10 -5.63
CA LYS A 139 0.72 -21.18 -6.62
C LYS A 139 0.50 -20.65 -8.03
N GLU A 140 0.01 -19.39 -8.14
CA GLU A 140 -0.30 -18.73 -9.40
C GLU A 140 0.87 -17.87 -9.91
N GLU A 141 1.81 -17.48 -9.02
CA GLU A 141 2.90 -16.53 -9.30
C GLU A 141 3.77 -16.95 -10.50
N LYS A 142 4.23 -18.20 -10.52
CA LYS A 142 5.11 -18.66 -11.60
C LYS A 142 4.46 -18.51 -12.97
N LYS A 143 3.20 -18.91 -13.10
CA LYS A 143 2.45 -18.82 -14.35
C LYS A 143 2.30 -17.36 -14.80
N GLU A 144 1.97 -16.48 -13.86
CA GLU A 144 1.76 -15.07 -14.13
C GLU A 144 3.07 -14.37 -14.46
N ALA A 145 4.15 -14.69 -13.74
CA ALA A 145 5.49 -14.18 -13.98
C ALA A 145 5.99 -14.56 -15.38
N ASP A 146 5.85 -15.84 -15.74
CA ASP A 146 6.25 -16.33 -17.08
C ASP A 146 5.47 -15.61 -18.19
N ALA A 147 4.18 -15.32 -17.98
CA ALA A 147 3.34 -14.60 -18.94
C ALA A 147 3.75 -13.11 -19.12
N LEU A 148 4.30 -12.49 -18.09
CA LEU A 148 4.70 -11.08 -18.05
C LEU A 148 6.20 -10.88 -18.25
N GLY A 149 6.99 -11.95 -18.35
CA GLY A 149 8.46 -11.88 -18.46
C GLY A 149 9.13 -11.40 -17.17
N ILE A 150 8.48 -11.60 -16.00
CA ILE A 150 8.99 -11.18 -14.68
C ILE A 150 9.79 -12.33 -14.08
N VAL A 151 10.97 -12.02 -13.53
CA VAL A 151 11.72 -12.94 -12.67
C VAL A 151 11.31 -12.67 -11.23
N VAL A 152 10.59 -13.62 -10.62
CA VAL A 152 10.15 -13.48 -9.22
C VAL A 152 11.34 -13.61 -8.29
N LYS A 153 11.58 -12.58 -7.50
CA LYS A 153 12.53 -12.56 -6.38
C LYS A 153 11.80 -12.03 -5.15
N ALA A 154 12.02 -12.65 -4.00
CA ALA A 154 11.42 -12.16 -2.76
C ALA A 154 11.96 -10.76 -2.42
N HIS A 155 11.08 -9.89 -1.94
CA HIS A 155 11.40 -8.51 -1.60
C HIS A 155 12.10 -7.75 -2.76
N ASP A 156 11.47 -7.79 -3.90
CA ASP A 156 11.82 -7.02 -5.09
C ASP A 156 10.53 -6.35 -5.55
N ALA A 157 10.54 -5.05 -5.75
CA ALA A 157 9.32 -4.27 -6.01
C ALA A 157 8.41 -4.91 -7.08
N ILE A 158 8.99 -5.41 -8.17
CA ILE A 158 8.18 -6.05 -9.23
C ILE A 158 7.62 -7.42 -8.81
N GLY A 159 8.32 -8.14 -7.92
CA GLY A 159 7.83 -9.38 -7.32
C GLY A 159 6.60 -9.12 -6.43
N ASP A 160 6.65 -8.09 -5.60
CA ASP A 160 5.52 -7.70 -4.74
C ASP A 160 4.38 -7.10 -5.56
N VAL A 161 4.63 -6.36 -6.64
CA VAL A 161 3.61 -5.93 -7.62
C VAL A 161 2.91 -7.11 -8.27
N LEU A 162 3.61 -8.20 -8.58
CA LEU A 162 2.99 -9.41 -9.12
C LEU A 162 2.03 -10.06 -8.11
N VAL A 163 2.47 -10.20 -6.86
CA VAL A 163 1.62 -10.70 -5.76
C VAL A 163 0.42 -9.78 -5.56
N LEU A 164 0.62 -8.48 -5.59
CA LEU A 164 -0.44 -7.47 -5.45
C LEU A 164 -1.46 -7.56 -6.58
N LYS A 165 -1.02 -7.81 -7.82
CA LYS A 165 -1.91 -8.05 -8.97
C LYS A 165 -2.81 -9.27 -8.75
N LEU A 166 -2.25 -10.37 -8.25
CA LEU A 166 -3.02 -11.59 -7.93
C LEU A 166 -3.99 -11.33 -6.78
N PHE A 167 -3.52 -10.66 -5.71
CA PHE A 167 -4.34 -10.28 -4.57
C PHE A 167 -5.50 -9.36 -4.96
N LEU A 168 -5.24 -8.34 -5.77
CA LEU A 168 -6.26 -7.42 -6.27
C LEU A 168 -7.41 -8.16 -6.96
N SER A 169 -7.10 -9.21 -7.72
CA SER A 169 -8.10 -10.03 -8.40
C SER A 169 -9.02 -10.75 -7.40
N LYS A 170 -8.47 -11.31 -6.32
CA LYS A 170 -9.27 -11.94 -5.25
C LYS A 170 -10.06 -10.91 -4.45
N LEU A 171 -9.42 -9.78 -4.12
CA LEU A 171 -10.04 -8.70 -3.37
C LEU A 171 -11.22 -8.09 -4.13
N LYS A 172 -11.10 -7.89 -5.45
CA LYS A 172 -12.19 -7.42 -6.31
C LYS A 172 -13.41 -8.34 -6.26
N VAL A 173 -13.21 -9.66 -6.26
CA VAL A 173 -14.30 -10.64 -6.12
C VAL A 173 -14.96 -10.51 -4.75
N ALA A 174 -14.18 -10.36 -3.68
CA ALA A 174 -14.70 -10.20 -2.33
C ALA A 174 -15.50 -8.88 -2.17
N VAL A 175 -14.99 -7.77 -2.73
CA VAL A 175 -15.72 -6.48 -2.76
C VAL A 175 -17.03 -6.61 -3.53
N GLN A 176 -17.03 -7.26 -4.70
CA GLN A 176 -18.26 -7.47 -5.48
C GLN A 176 -19.28 -8.32 -4.74
N ALA A 177 -18.84 -9.32 -3.96
CA ALA A 177 -19.74 -10.13 -3.15
C ALA A 177 -20.33 -9.33 -1.97
N ALA A 178 -19.55 -8.47 -1.34
CA ALA A 178 -20.00 -7.61 -0.24
C ALA A 178 -20.92 -6.46 -0.72
N TYR A 179 -20.69 -5.94 -1.92
CA TYR A 179 -21.41 -4.81 -2.52
C TYR A 179 -21.93 -5.16 -3.94
N PRO A 180 -22.94 -6.03 -4.08
CA PRO A 180 -23.34 -6.59 -5.38
C PRO A 180 -23.85 -5.55 -6.40
N SER A 181 -24.41 -4.44 -5.92
CA SER A 181 -24.98 -3.37 -6.76
C SER A 181 -23.98 -2.28 -7.16
N GLU A 182 -22.76 -2.31 -6.63
CA GLU A 182 -21.76 -1.27 -6.86
C GLU A 182 -20.67 -1.75 -7.84
N ASN A 183 -20.03 -0.80 -8.53
CA ASN A 183 -18.82 -1.10 -9.30
C ASN A 183 -17.68 -1.42 -8.31
N PRO A 184 -17.06 -2.61 -8.34
CA PRO A 184 -16.08 -2.99 -7.33
C PRO A 184 -14.81 -2.14 -7.35
N VAL A 185 -14.43 -1.56 -8.49
CA VAL A 185 -13.25 -0.69 -8.58
C VAL A 185 -13.53 0.66 -7.91
N GLU A 186 -14.65 1.29 -8.24
CA GLU A 186 -15.06 2.56 -7.59
C GLU A 186 -15.30 2.34 -6.10
N LYS A 187 -15.88 1.19 -5.71
CA LYS A 187 -16.05 0.84 -4.29
C LYS A 187 -14.70 0.68 -3.57
N MET A 188 -13.67 0.13 -4.20
CA MET A 188 -12.34 0.07 -3.62
C MET A 188 -11.73 1.47 -3.41
N VAL A 189 -11.97 2.42 -4.32
CA VAL A 189 -11.57 3.83 -4.13
C VAL A 189 -12.29 4.43 -2.93
N ASP A 190 -13.62 4.22 -2.83
CA ASP A 190 -14.43 4.68 -1.71
C ASP A 190 -13.92 4.11 -0.37
N LEU A 191 -13.72 2.79 -0.29
CA LEU A 191 -13.19 2.12 0.91
C LEU A 191 -11.77 2.58 1.27
N THR A 192 -10.95 2.97 0.30
CA THR A 192 -9.63 3.56 0.55
C THR A 192 -9.75 4.85 1.37
N ASN A 193 -10.77 5.66 1.10
CA ASN A 193 -11.00 6.94 1.76
C ASN A 193 -11.95 6.87 2.97
N THR A 194 -12.50 5.69 3.25
CA THR A 194 -13.40 5.47 4.39
C THR A 194 -12.60 5.12 5.64
N PRO A 195 -12.84 5.75 6.81
CA PRO A 195 -12.19 5.38 8.05
C PRO A 195 -12.49 3.93 8.45
N ILE A 196 -11.50 3.27 9.04
CA ILE A 196 -11.59 1.87 9.50
C ILE A 196 -11.90 1.84 10.99
N LEU A 197 -12.81 0.96 11.41
CA LEU A 197 -13.05 0.72 12.83
C LEU A 197 -11.89 -0.07 13.46
N VAL A 198 -11.12 0.62 14.30
CA VAL A 198 -10.06 0.02 15.13
C VAL A 198 -10.73 -0.61 16.36
N LYS A 199 -10.59 -1.92 16.50
CA LYS A 199 -11.20 -2.66 17.63
C LYS A 199 -10.36 -2.55 18.90
N THR A 200 -9.03 -2.61 18.79
CA THR A 200 -8.12 -2.80 19.92
C THR A 200 -7.02 -1.74 19.95
N PHE A 201 -6.70 -1.23 21.13
CA PHE A 201 -5.58 -0.30 21.32
C PHE A 201 -4.22 -0.95 21.04
N ARG A 202 -3.41 -0.31 20.19
CA ARG A 202 -2.06 -0.77 19.83
C ARG A 202 -0.95 -0.12 20.64
N PHE A 203 -1.25 0.95 21.40
CA PHE A 203 -0.28 1.72 22.18
C PHE A 203 -0.91 2.33 23.43
N GLY A 204 -0.10 2.99 24.26
CA GLY A 204 -0.53 3.77 25.42
C GLY A 204 -1.00 2.92 26.60
N LYS A 205 -1.69 3.56 27.54
CA LYS A 205 -2.17 3.00 28.82
C LYS A 205 -3.02 1.74 28.64
N HIS A 206 -3.81 1.70 27.59
CA HIS A 206 -4.78 0.62 27.33
C HIS A 206 -4.34 -0.33 26.21
N LYS A 207 -3.04 -0.40 25.91
CA LYS A 207 -2.52 -1.32 24.87
C LYS A 207 -3.03 -2.74 25.07
N GLY A 208 -3.63 -3.34 24.03
CA GLY A 208 -4.19 -4.69 24.02
C GLY A 208 -5.65 -4.78 24.50
N LYS A 209 -6.26 -3.69 25.00
CA LYS A 209 -7.68 -3.67 25.36
C LYS A 209 -8.55 -3.26 24.18
N ASP A 210 -9.78 -3.72 24.16
CA ASP A 210 -10.77 -3.29 23.18
C ASP A 210 -11.25 -1.87 23.47
N LEU A 211 -11.45 -1.09 22.39
CA LEU A 211 -11.94 0.30 22.51
C LEU A 211 -13.31 0.37 23.21
N ALA A 212 -14.19 -0.59 22.93
CA ALA A 212 -15.52 -0.65 23.54
C ALA A 212 -15.44 -0.85 25.07
N ASP A 213 -14.50 -1.70 25.53
CA ASP A 213 -14.29 -1.91 26.97
C ASP A 213 -13.72 -0.65 27.62
N VAL A 214 -12.75 0.00 26.99
CA VAL A 214 -12.17 1.25 27.48
C VAL A 214 -13.21 2.38 27.49
N ALA A 215 -14.15 2.40 26.55
CA ALA A 215 -15.24 3.37 26.55
C ALA A 215 -16.16 3.23 27.79
N GLN A 216 -16.30 2.02 28.32
CA GLN A 216 -17.05 1.75 29.53
C GLN A 216 -16.23 2.01 30.81
N GLU A 217 -14.95 1.59 30.82
CA GLU A 217 -14.09 1.65 32.01
C GLU A 217 -13.45 3.04 32.21
N ASP A 218 -13.05 3.72 31.12
CA ASP A 218 -12.24 4.95 31.15
C ASP A 218 -12.59 5.89 29.98
N ALA A 219 -13.85 6.24 29.81
CA ALA A 219 -14.30 7.18 28.78
C ALA A 219 -13.60 8.54 28.85
N GLY A 220 -13.11 8.94 30.05
CA GLY A 220 -12.33 10.16 30.24
C GLY A 220 -11.03 10.16 29.46
N TYR A 221 -10.32 9.02 29.42
CA TYR A 221 -9.11 8.85 28.63
C TYR A 221 -9.37 9.03 27.13
N LEU A 222 -10.46 8.45 26.61
CA LEU A 222 -10.83 8.57 25.20
C LEU A 222 -11.14 10.03 24.81
N ARG A 223 -11.91 10.74 25.66
CA ARG A 223 -12.19 12.18 25.44
C ARG A 223 -10.93 13.03 25.49
N TRP A 224 -10.02 12.71 26.42
CA TRP A 224 -8.72 13.37 26.48
C TRP A 224 -7.91 13.15 25.19
N MET A 225 -7.87 11.93 24.67
CA MET A 225 -7.19 11.66 23.38
C MET A 225 -7.75 12.52 22.25
N LEU A 226 -9.08 12.62 22.13
CA LEU A 226 -9.74 13.43 21.11
C LEU A 226 -9.39 14.92 21.20
N SER A 227 -9.26 15.45 22.44
CA SER A 227 -9.07 16.88 22.69
C SER A 227 -7.61 17.32 22.76
N SER A 228 -6.68 16.40 23.07
CA SER A 228 -5.31 16.75 23.44
C SER A 228 -4.22 16.12 22.58
N MET A 229 -4.60 15.19 21.69
CA MET A 229 -3.66 14.57 20.76
C MET A 229 -3.85 15.15 19.34
N ASP A 230 -3.02 16.13 18.98
CA ASP A 230 -3.12 16.79 17.65
C ASP A 230 -2.90 15.81 16.49
N ASN A 231 -2.00 14.84 16.67
CA ASN A 231 -1.64 13.84 15.65
C ASN A 231 -2.33 12.48 15.88
N LEU A 232 -3.57 12.49 16.39
CA LEU A 232 -4.32 11.25 16.55
C LEU A 232 -4.69 10.70 15.17
N ASP A 233 -4.32 9.43 14.94
CA ASP A 233 -4.65 8.70 13.73
C ASP A 233 -6.16 8.78 13.41
N GLU A 234 -6.50 9.00 12.13
CA GLU A 234 -7.87 9.24 11.68
C GLU A 234 -8.79 8.04 11.97
N ASP A 235 -8.33 6.82 11.73
CA ASP A 235 -9.10 5.60 11.99
C ASP A 235 -9.36 5.44 13.49
N LEU A 236 -8.36 5.77 14.32
CA LEU A 236 -8.51 5.72 15.77
C LEU A 236 -9.46 6.83 16.26
N ARG A 237 -9.35 8.05 15.72
CA ARG A 237 -10.27 9.17 16.03
C ARG A 237 -11.71 8.80 15.69
N TYR A 238 -11.93 8.26 14.50
CA TYR A 238 -13.23 7.77 14.05
C TYR A 238 -13.77 6.69 14.98
N SER A 239 -12.94 5.71 15.34
CA SER A 239 -13.32 4.60 16.21
C SER A 239 -13.67 5.04 17.63
N ILE A 240 -12.91 6.00 18.18
CA ILE A 240 -13.22 6.58 19.50
C ILE A 240 -14.57 7.31 19.47
N ASN A 241 -14.83 8.14 18.45
CA ASN A 241 -16.14 8.79 18.31
C ASN A 241 -17.26 7.77 18.22
N HIS A 242 -17.06 6.71 17.43
CA HIS A 242 -18.04 5.63 17.28
C HIS A 242 -18.39 4.95 18.62
N VAL A 243 -17.40 4.55 19.42
CA VAL A 243 -17.65 3.88 20.71
C VAL A 243 -18.18 4.82 21.79
N LEU A 244 -17.96 6.13 21.68
CA LEU A 244 -18.53 7.15 22.57
C LEU A 244 -19.92 7.63 22.14
N GLY A 245 -20.45 7.19 20.98
CA GLY A 245 -21.74 7.59 20.43
C GLY A 245 -21.78 9.06 19.97
N MET A 246 -20.65 9.56 19.45
CA MET A 246 -20.46 10.96 19.01
C MET A 246 -20.47 11.06 17.48
#